data_adf70dd8d51dba2d1346b2fcba7af78f
#
_entry.id   adf70dd8d51dba2d1346b2fcba7af78f
#
_cell.length_a   1.000
_cell.length_b   1.000
_cell.length_c   1.000
_cell.angle_alpha   90.00
_cell.angle_beta   90.00
_cell.angle_gamma   90.00
#
_symmetry.space_group_name_H-M   'P 1'
#
loop_
_entity.id
_entity.type
_entity.pdbx_description
1 polymer ?
#
loop_
_entity_poly.entity_id
_entity_poly.type
_entity_poly.pdbx_seq_one_letter_code
_entity_poly.pdbx_strand_id
1 'polypeptide(L)'
;MARLPEHPNFDHLKKQAKDLLRDYDAGDAGAFARFRASLPAVAGKPDAEIAAIGLKLHDAQSCLAREYGFPSWTNLKNYVDLRNNVLLNNRANAIPVWLNVVYGHDYDRPQPEHAVKILEEHPELIQRDFLLSCAAGDDAVVRAAIARDPAIVNRTFDAWTCPCCAWVGYAMPPLVAVTHSGLLRLERFRDGLHRTARVLLDAGADPNQSTRTADDEPLSALYGAAGKNHDAALTRLLLDAGANPNDNESLYHSRETRDLTIARMLLDAGAVVEGTNALLHQLDSDDMEGLRLMLAHTRDVNDTSRGNETALLHSLRRRRSAEHVRALLDKGADPHACTKDGTSAYRLALQFGLTEAAAMLSAAGAAEVLSLEDQFLAACARGDGAEARGFLEAQPGIIRGLSDHKLQLLPELAAARNGAAVRVMVELGWPIAVRGGGWDASALNQAVFNGDAPLTRFLLEHGASWTEPHGFGDNVHGTLSFASRNHEAGEGDWVGCAQALVDHGLPVEQLDGDYSDEVADVLRRAREERV
;
A
#
# COMPACT_ATOMS: atom_id res chain seq x y z
N MET A 1 -12.34 -12.94 26.41
CA MET A 1 -12.74 -12.71 25.01
C MET A 1 -13.96 -13.57 24.71
N ALA A 2 -14.95 -13.00 24.04
CA ALA A 2 -16.10 -13.75 23.54
C ALA A 2 -15.65 -14.73 22.44
N ARG A 3 -16.28 -15.92 22.37
CA ARG A 3 -16.04 -16.88 21.29
C ARG A 3 -17.12 -16.75 20.22
N LEU A 4 -16.72 -16.73 18.95
CA LEU A 4 -17.67 -16.86 17.84
C LEU A 4 -18.34 -18.25 17.89
N PRO A 5 -19.63 -18.36 17.55
CA PRO A 5 -20.29 -19.65 17.40
C PRO A 5 -19.62 -20.48 16.29
N GLU A 6 -19.89 -21.79 16.29
CA GLU A 6 -19.32 -22.72 15.30
C GLU A 6 -19.61 -22.30 13.86
N HIS A 7 -20.81 -21.78 13.60
CA HIS A 7 -21.22 -21.19 12.33
C HIS A 7 -21.64 -19.73 12.56
N PRO A 8 -20.67 -18.78 12.54
CA PRO A 8 -20.99 -17.39 12.80
C PRO A 8 -21.76 -16.78 11.63
N ASN A 9 -22.86 -16.09 11.95
CA ASN A 9 -23.67 -15.37 10.98
C ASN A 9 -23.39 -13.88 11.07
N PHE A 10 -22.90 -13.29 9.98
CA PHE A 10 -22.51 -11.89 9.96
C PHE A 10 -23.70 -10.92 10.16
N ASP A 11 -24.90 -11.27 9.66
CA ASP A 11 -26.10 -10.45 9.90
C ASP A 11 -26.54 -10.48 11.37
N HIS A 12 -26.27 -11.58 12.08
CA HIS A 12 -26.48 -11.62 13.52
C HIS A 12 -25.48 -10.71 14.26
N LEU A 13 -24.23 -10.66 13.82
CA LEU A 13 -23.23 -9.73 14.37
C LEU A 13 -23.59 -8.26 14.09
N LYS A 14 -24.08 -7.92 12.89
CA LYS A 14 -24.63 -6.60 12.59
C LYS A 14 -25.78 -6.22 13.52
N LYS A 15 -26.68 -7.18 13.82
CA LYS A 15 -27.76 -6.96 14.76
C LYS A 15 -27.24 -6.70 16.17
N GLN A 16 -26.26 -7.46 16.64
CA GLN A 16 -25.65 -7.25 17.96
C GLN A 16 -25.03 -5.85 18.08
N ALA A 17 -24.35 -5.36 17.02
CA ALA A 17 -23.78 -4.01 17.01
C ALA A 17 -24.88 -2.93 17.09
N LYS A 18 -26.00 -3.10 16.35
CA LYS A 18 -27.15 -2.21 16.43
C LYS A 18 -27.81 -2.24 17.81
N ASP A 19 -27.95 -3.41 18.41
CA ASP A 19 -28.51 -3.57 19.75
C ASP A 19 -27.62 -2.89 20.80
N LEU A 20 -26.29 -3.03 20.71
CA LEU A 20 -25.32 -2.35 21.58
C LEU A 20 -25.44 -0.81 21.47
N LEU A 21 -25.55 -0.29 20.24
CA LEU A 21 -25.73 1.16 20.04
C LEU A 21 -27.06 1.65 20.62
N ARG A 22 -28.15 0.92 20.40
CA ARG A 22 -29.47 1.25 20.99
C ARG A 22 -29.42 1.28 22.51
N ASP A 23 -28.75 0.31 23.14
CA ASP A 23 -28.61 0.22 24.59
C ASP A 23 -27.72 1.38 25.12
N TYR A 24 -26.70 1.81 24.36
CA TYR A 24 -25.91 3.02 24.62
C TYR A 24 -26.79 4.29 24.57
N ASP A 25 -27.60 4.45 23.53
CA ASP A 25 -28.52 5.61 23.37
C ASP A 25 -29.59 5.64 24.48
N ALA A 26 -29.93 4.49 25.03
CA ALA A 26 -30.83 4.36 26.19
C ALA A 26 -30.14 4.64 27.54
N GLY A 27 -28.82 4.88 27.56
CA GLY A 27 -28.06 5.15 28.78
C GLY A 27 -27.77 3.89 29.61
N ASP A 28 -27.74 2.72 29.00
CA ASP A 28 -27.48 1.45 29.69
C ASP A 28 -26.03 1.37 30.20
N ALA A 29 -25.86 1.15 31.50
CA ALA A 29 -24.55 1.04 32.13
C ALA A 29 -23.72 -0.16 31.61
N GLY A 30 -24.38 -1.24 31.18
CA GLY A 30 -23.73 -2.40 30.59
C GLY A 30 -23.13 -2.06 29.22
N ALA A 31 -23.83 -1.26 28.41
CA ALA A 31 -23.32 -0.77 27.13
C ALA A 31 -22.10 0.13 27.36
N PHE A 32 -22.14 1.09 28.29
CA PHE A 32 -21.00 1.92 28.62
C PHE A 32 -19.79 1.10 29.10
N ALA A 33 -20.00 0.07 29.92
CA ALA A 33 -18.93 -0.80 30.36
C ALA A 33 -18.27 -1.58 29.21
N ARG A 34 -19.05 -2.05 28.22
CA ARG A 34 -18.54 -2.72 27.02
C ARG A 34 -17.70 -1.78 26.17
N PHE A 35 -18.20 -0.58 25.89
CA PHE A 35 -17.44 0.41 25.14
C PHE A 35 -16.14 0.79 25.86
N ARG A 36 -16.19 1.03 27.16
CA ARG A 36 -15.00 1.35 27.99
C ARG A 36 -13.94 0.26 27.95
N ALA A 37 -14.36 -1.00 27.94
CA ALA A 37 -13.45 -2.16 27.92
C ALA A 37 -12.80 -2.37 26.53
N SER A 38 -13.50 -1.97 25.46
CA SER A 38 -13.13 -2.38 24.09
C SER A 38 -12.62 -1.21 23.23
N LEU A 39 -13.03 0.03 23.48
CA LEU A 39 -12.61 1.18 22.67
C LEU A 39 -11.55 2.03 23.36
N PRO A 40 -10.32 2.17 22.78
CA PRO A 40 -9.27 3.02 23.35
C PRO A 40 -9.71 4.47 23.58
N ALA A 41 -10.54 5.03 22.71
CA ALA A 41 -11.02 6.41 22.76
C ALA A 41 -11.86 6.74 24.02
N VAL A 42 -12.46 5.71 24.65
CA VAL A 42 -13.30 5.84 25.84
C VAL A 42 -12.77 5.08 27.05
N ALA A 43 -11.58 4.50 26.95
CA ALA A 43 -10.93 3.78 28.04
C ALA A 43 -10.75 4.68 29.26
N GLY A 44 -11.18 4.20 30.43
CA GLY A 44 -11.06 4.93 31.71
C GLY A 44 -12.04 6.10 31.90
N LYS A 45 -12.90 6.44 30.92
CA LYS A 45 -13.88 7.52 31.05
C LYS A 45 -15.09 7.13 31.89
N PRO A 46 -15.66 8.05 32.69
CA PRO A 46 -16.92 7.81 33.40
C PRO A 46 -18.10 7.79 32.42
N ASP A 47 -19.22 7.17 32.84
CA ASP A 47 -20.42 6.97 31.99
C ASP A 47 -20.96 8.29 31.40
N ALA A 48 -20.96 9.37 32.19
CA ALA A 48 -21.43 10.67 31.75
C ALA A 48 -20.61 11.26 30.59
N GLU A 49 -19.29 11.04 30.58
CA GLU A 49 -18.44 11.48 29.49
C GLU A 49 -18.63 10.58 28.25
N ILE A 50 -18.76 9.27 28.44
CA ILE A 50 -19.01 8.33 27.34
C ILE A 50 -20.35 8.68 26.67
N ALA A 51 -21.41 8.93 27.44
CA ALA A 51 -22.71 9.34 26.93
C ALA A 51 -22.66 10.64 26.11
N ALA A 52 -21.79 11.59 26.49
CA ALA A 52 -21.63 12.88 25.83
C ALA A 52 -20.87 12.81 24.47
N ILE A 53 -20.14 11.73 24.20
CA ILE A 53 -19.32 11.58 22.99
C ILE A 53 -20.20 11.37 21.75
N GLY A 54 -21.38 10.76 21.89
CA GLY A 54 -22.30 10.49 20.78
C GLY A 54 -21.76 9.40 19.85
N LEU A 55 -21.38 8.26 20.42
CA LEU A 55 -20.91 7.08 19.70
C LEU A 55 -21.88 6.66 18.60
N LYS A 56 -21.35 6.10 17.52
CA LYS A 56 -22.08 5.70 16.32
C LYS A 56 -22.02 4.19 16.08
N LEU A 57 -22.70 3.74 15.02
CA LEU A 57 -22.74 2.31 14.68
C LEU A 57 -21.35 1.72 14.46
N HIS A 58 -20.44 2.45 13.83
CA HIS A 58 -19.08 1.99 13.61
C HIS A 58 -18.29 1.80 14.92
N ASP A 59 -18.59 2.61 15.96
CA ASP A 59 -18.00 2.42 17.29
C ASP A 59 -18.52 1.14 17.94
N ALA A 60 -19.82 0.87 17.80
CA ALA A 60 -20.43 -0.37 18.28
C ALA A 60 -19.90 -1.60 17.52
N GLN A 61 -19.70 -1.48 16.22
CA GLN A 61 -19.07 -2.51 15.38
C GLN A 61 -17.61 -2.74 15.80
N SER A 62 -16.84 -1.68 16.00
CA SER A 62 -15.45 -1.75 16.48
C SER A 62 -15.36 -2.34 17.89
N CYS A 63 -16.28 -1.99 18.77
CA CYS A 63 -16.39 -2.56 20.11
C CYS A 63 -16.63 -4.08 20.03
N LEU A 64 -17.63 -4.49 19.25
CA LEU A 64 -17.98 -5.90 19.09
C LEU A 64 -16.83 -6.72 18.47
N ALA A 65 -16.16 -6.17 17.44
CA ALA A 65 -15.01 -6.83 16.84
C ALA A 65 -13.91 -7.10 17.86
N ARG A 66 -13.56 -6.12 18.71
CA ARG A 66 -12.55 -6.27 19.75
C ARG A 66 -12.95 -7.23 20.85
N GLU A 67 -14.24 -7.31 21.21
CA GLU A 67 -14.75 -8.32 22.14
C GLU A 67 -14.52 -9.75 21.65
N TYR A 68 -14.62 -9.96 20.31
CA TYR A 68 -14.27 -11.22 19.66
C TYR A 68 -12.77 -11.37 19.38
N GLY A 69 -11.94 -10.37 19.73
CA GLY A 69 -10.48 -10.39 19.59
C GLY A 69 -9.98 -10.01 18.21
N PHE A 70 -10.74 -9.23 17.45
CA PHE A 70 -10.32 -8.68 16.17
C PHE A 70 -10.03 -7.18 16.29
N PRO A 71 -9.03 -6.64 15.57
CA PRO A 71 -8.66 -5.23 15.65
C PRO A 71 -9.71 -4.29 15.03
N SER A 72 -10.49 -4.77 14.05
CA SER A 72 -11.53 -4.00 13.36
C SER A 72 -12.74 -4.86 12.97
N TRP A 73 -13.84 -4.18 12.62
CA TRP A 73 -15.05 -4.81 12.09
C TRP A 73 -14.79 -5.54 10.77
N THR A 74 -13.97 -4.97 9.89
CA THR A 74 -13.57 -5.59 8.63
C THR A 74 -12.80 -6.88 8.86
N ASN A 75 -11.87 -6.91 9.81
CA ASN A 75 -11.17 -8.14 10.19
C ASN A 75 -12.13 -9.23 10.70
N LEU A 76 -13.09 -8.86 11.55
CA LEU A 76 -14.12 -9.78 12.00
C LEU A 76 -14.97 -10.32 10.85
N LYS A 77 -15.40 -9.43 9.93
CA LYS A 77 -16.17 -9.82 8.74
C LYS A 77 -15.39 -10.81 7.88
N ASN A 78 -14.16 -10.45 7.51
CA ASN A 78 -13.31 -11.29 6.65
C ASN A 78 -13.07 -12.68 7.28
N TYR A 79 -12.88 -12.73 8.59
CA TYR A 79 -12.74 -14.01 9.30
C TYR A 79 -14.04 -14.83 9.29
N VAL A 80 -15.19 -14.21 9.48
CA VAL A 80 -16.50 -14.88 9.40
C VAL A 80 -16.76 -15.41 7.99
N ASP A 81 -16.45 -14.62 6.97
CA ASP A 81 -16.57 -15.01 5.56
C ASP A 81 -15.61 -16.16 5.23
N LEU A 82 -14.35 -16.06 5.67
CA LEU A 82 -13.35 -17.12 5.55
C LEU A 82 -13.85 -18.42 6.21
N ARG A 83 -14.35 -18.34 7.43
CA ARG A 83 -14.84 -19.49 8.19
C ARG A 83 -16.09 -20.14 7.58
N ASN A 84 -16.99 -19.34 7.01
CA ASN A 84 -18.21 -19.85 6.38
C ASN A 84 -17.97 -20.38 4.96
N ASN A 85 -17.07 -19.76 4.19
CA ASN A 85 -16.76 -20.16 2.83
C ASN A 85 -15.75 -21.29 2.76
N VAL A 86 -14.91 -21.43 3.76
CA VAL A 86 -13.90 -22.47 3.85
C VAL A 86 -14.33 -23.48 4.89
N LEU A 87 -14.55 -24.70 4.47
CA LEU A 87 -14.83 -25.86 5.30
C LEU A 87 -13.65 -26.11 6.27
N LEU A 88 -13.51 -25.28 7.32
CA LEU A 88 -12.57 -25.50 8.43
C LEU A 88 -12.83 -26.80 9.18
N ASN A 89 -13.90 -27.51 8.85
CA ASN A 89 -14.27 -28.81 9.42
C ASN A 89 -13.37 -29.97 8.97
N ASN A 90 -12.44 -29.75 8.02
CA ASN A 90 -11.49 -30.73 7.55
C ASN A 90 -10.06 -30.20 7.65
N ARG A 91 -9.17 -30.87 8.41
CA ARG A 91 -7.75 -30.51 8.58
C ARG A 91 -7.03 -30.32 7.24
N ALA A 92 -7.34 -31.14 6.23
CA ALA A 92 -6.74 -31.02 4.90
C ALA A 92 -7.07 -29.70 4.21
N ASN A 93 -8.23 -29.11 4.50
CA ASN A 93 -8.63 -27.79 3.99
C ASN A 93 -8.15 -26.65 4.90
N ALA A 94 -7.98 -26.90 6.19
CA ALA A 94 -7.55 -25.89 7.15
C ALA A 94 -6.07 -25.47 6.95
N ILE A 95 -5.19 -26.40 6.53
CA ILE A 95 -3.77 -26.10 6.28
C ILE A 95 -3.60 -25.05 5.17
N PRO A 96 -4.11 -25.21 3.94
CA PRO A 96 -3.97 -24.21 2.89
C PRO A 96 -4.55 -22.84 3.29
N VAL A 97 -5.68 -22.85 4.00
CA VAL A 97 -6.30 -21.62 4.51
C VAL A 97 -5.41 -20.92 5.52
N TRP A 98 -4.86 -21.67 6.48
CA TRP A 98 -3.95 -21.12 7.48
C TRP A 98 -2.69 -20.55 6.82
N LEU A 99 -2.10 -21.26 5.86
CA LEU A 99 -0.93 -20.79 5.11
C LEU A 99 -1.25 -19.52 4.31
N ASN A 100 -2.44 -19.44 3.70
CA ASN A 100 -2.87 -18.24 2.98
C ASN A 100 -2.93 -17.01 3.90
N VAL A 101 -3.49 -17.13 5.09
CA VAL A 101 -3.54 -15.99 6.03
C VAL A 101 -2.19 -15.69 6.70
N VAL A 102 -1.30 -16.69 6.81
CA VAL A 102 0.08 -16.50 7.31
C VAL A 102 0.95 -15.76 6.30
N TYR A 103 0.90 -16.16 5.03
CA TYR A 103 1.81 -15.62 4.00
C TYR A 103 1.20 -14.51 3.16
N GLY A 104 -0.13 -14.37 3.15
CA GLY A 104 -0.85 -13.55 2.18
C GLY A 104 -0.95 -14.24 0.82
N HIS A 105 -1.79 -13.76 -0.06
CA HIS A 105 -1.99 -14.27 -1.41
C HIS A 105 -1.88 -13.12 -2.42
N ASP A 106 -1.04 -13.25 -3.44
CA ASP A 106 -0.78 -12.26 -4.47
C ASP A 106 -0.62 -10.84 -3.89
N TYR A 107 -1.64 -9.99 -4.01
CA TYR A 107 -1.66 -8.63 -3.48
C TYR A 107 -2.28 -8.52 -2.07
N ASP A 108 -2.77 -9.63 -1.51
CA ASP A 108 -3.35 -9.64 -0.17
C ASP A 108 -2.24 -9.67 0.90
N ARG A 109 -2.34 -8.76 1.85
CA ARG A 109 -1.41 -8.74 2.99
C ARG A 109 -1.66 -9.92 3.92
N PRO A 110 -0.62 -10.47 4.58
CA PRO A 110 -0.80 -11.46 5.64
C PRO A 110 -1.80 -10.98 6.70
N GLN A 111 -2.60 -11.92 7.22
CA GLN A 111 -3.61 -11.67 8.25
C GLN A 111 -3.27 -12.47 9.51
N PRO A 112 -2.22 -12.09 10.24
CA PRO A 112 -1.67 -12.90 11.33
C PRO A 112 -2.67 -13.13 12.47
N GLU A 113 -3.58 -12.21 12.75
CA GLU A 113 -4.62 -12.37 13.76
C GLU A 113 -5.60 -13.49 13.38
N HIS A 114 -5.92 -13.63 12.08
CA HIS A 114 -6.75 -14.74 11.59
C HIS A 114 -6.01 -16.07 11.69
N ALA A 115 -4.71 -16.08 11.35
CA ALA A 115 -3.87 -17.27 11.51
C ALA A 115 -3.87 -17.77 12.97
N VAL A 116 -3.78 -16.84 13.91
CA VAL A 116 -3.83 -17.14 15.34
C VAL A 116 -5.19 -17.71 15.76
N LYS A 117 -6.28 -17.12 15.29
CA LYS A 117 -7.64 -17.62 15.58
C LYS A 117 -7.83 -19.04 15.08
N ILE A 118 -7.35 -19.36 13.90
CA ILE A 118 -7.37 -20.73 13.36
C ILE A 118 -6.58 -21.67 14.26
N LEU A 119 -5.39 -21.27 14.75
CA LEU A 119 -4.61 -22.10 15.68
C LEU A 119 -5.25 -22.27 17.06
N GLU A 120 -5.96 -21.25 17.56
CA GLU A 120 -6.73 -21.36 18.82
C GLU A 120 -7.89 -22.35 18.70
N GLU A 121 -8.53 -22.42 17.54
CA GLU A 121 -9.62 -23.34 17.25
C GLU A 121 -9.14 -24.75 16.86
N HIS A 122 -7.99 -24.82 16.19
CA HIS A 122 -7.36 -26.03 15.65
C HIS A 122 -5.89 -26.17 16.09
N PRO A 123 -5.60 -26.31 17.40
CA PRO A 123 -4.23 -26.38 17.89
C PRO A 123 -3.46 -27.60 17.37
N GLU A 124 -4.17 -28.64 16.92
CA GLU A 124 -3.59 -29.83 16.28
C GLU A 124 -3.06 -29.56 14.86
N LEU A 125 -3.37 -28.41 14.26
CA LEU A 125 -3.05 -28.11 12.87
C LEU A 125 -1.53 -28.17 12.59
N ILE A 126 -0.73 -27.55 13.45
CA ILE A 126 0.71 -27.48 13.33
C ILE A 126 1.43 -28.67 14.00
N GLN A 127 0.72 -29.50 14.78
CA GLN A 127 1.34 -30.57 15.54
C GLN A 127 2.07 -31.56 14.62
N ARG A 128 3.37 -31.71 14.87
CA ARG A 128 4.28 -32.67 14.21
C ARG A 128 4.57 -32.42 12.73
N ASP A 129 4.03 -31.37 12.12
CA ASP A 129 4.44 -30.99 10.78
C ASP A 129 5.64 -30.04 10.86
N PHE A 130 6.73 -30.40 10.19
CA PHE A 130 7.98 -29.65 10.26
C PHE A 130 7.83 -28.25 9.67
N LEU A 131 7.22 -28.13 8.49
CA LEU A 131 7.13 -26.85 7.78
C LEU A 131 6.13 -25.89 8.44
N LEU A 132 4.98 -26.42 8.90
CA LEU A 132 4.02 -25.63 9.67
C LEU A 132 4.63 -25.16 11.00
N SER A 133 5.48 -25.98 11.63
CA SER A 133 6.25 -25.61 12.83
C SER A 133 7.28 -24.52 12.53
N CYS A 134 7.94 -24.55 11.37
CA CYS A 134 8.77 -23.44 10.90
C CYS A 134 7.97 -22.15 10.77
N ALA A 135 6.82 -22.20 10.09
CA ALA A 135 5.94 -21.06 9.88
C ALA A 135 5.36 -20.45 11.17
N ALA A 136 5.17 -21.28 12.21
CA ALA A 136 4.64 -20.87 13.52
C ALA A 136 5.72 -20.53 14.56
N GLY A 137 7.00 -20.81 14.30
CA GLY A 137 8.09 -20.57 15.22
C GLY A 137 8.21 -21.59 16.36
N ASP A 138 7.77 -22.85 16.14
CA ASP A 138 7.95 -23.96 17.09
C ASP A 138 9.33 -24.58 16.97
N ASP A 139 10.33 -23.92 17.57
CA ASP A 139 11.72 -24.34 17.51
C ASP A 139 11.98 -25.72 18.16
N ALA A 140 11.14 -26.17 19.08
CA ALA A 140 11.28 -27.47 19.73
C ALA A 140 10.98 -28.61 18.75
N VAL A 141 9.88 -28.52 17.99
CA VAL A 141 9.54 -29.51 16.96
C VAL A 141 10.56 -29.49 15.84
N VAL A 142 11.03 -28.30 15.44
CA VAL A 142 12.04 -28.13 14.38
C VAL A 142 13.37 -28.80 14.81
N ARG A 143 13.87 -28.57 16.03
CA ARG A 143 15.07 -29.26 16.58
C ARG A 143 14.92 -30.79 16.56
N ALA A 144 13.77 -31.28 17.00
CA ALA A 144 13.50 -32.72 17.03
C ALA A 144 13.46 -33.34 15.62
N ALA A 145 12.99 -32.60 14.62
CA ALA A 145 13.01 -33.03 13.22
C ALA A 145 14.42 -33.04 12.64
N ILE A 146 15.20 -31.99 12.86
CA ILE A 146 16.62 -31.89 12.44
C ILE A 146 17.48 -33.00 13.06
N ALA A 147 17.26 -33.32 14.34
CA ALA A 147 17.98 -34.41 15.01
C ALA A 147 17.71 -35.77 14.37
N ARG A 148 16.58 -35.99 13.73
CA ARG A 148 16.21 -37.22 13.02
C ARG A 148 16.70 -37.24 11.58
N ASP A 149 16.67 -36.10 10.92
CA ASP A 149 17.03 -35.92 9.52
C ASP A 149 17.70 -34.55 9.34
N PRO A 150 19.04 -34.45 9.52
CA PRO A 150 19.75 -33.16 9.36
C PRO A 150 19.62 -32.55 7.96
N ALA A 151 19.39 -33.34 6.92
CA ALA A 151 19.23 -32.82 5.55
C ALA A 151 17.92 -32.07 5.32
N ILE A 152 16.97 -32.15 6.28
CA ILE A 152 15.65 -31.51 6.19
C ILE A 152 15.76 -29.99 6.08
N VAL A 153 16.82 -29.36 6.63
CA VAL A 153 17.01 -27.90 6.67
C VAL A 153 17.16 -27.25 5.31
N ASN A 154 17.56 -28.02 4.28
CA ASN A 154 17.70 -27.53 2.89
C ASN A 154 16.75 -28.23 1.92
N ARG A 155 15.77 -28.97 2.44
CA ARG A 155 14.74 -29.61 1.61
C ARG A 155 13.67 -28.61 1.24
N THR A 156 13.32 -28.54 -0.04
CA THR A 156 12.15 -27.82 -0.49
C THR A 156 10.91 -28.70 -0.33
N PHE A 157 9.85 -28.16 0.23
CA PHE A 157 8.59 -28.84 0.43
C PHE A 157 7.61 -28.48 -0.68
N ASP A 158 6.75 -29.43 -1.07
CA ASP A 158 5.79 -29.24 -2.15
C ASP A 158 4.82 -28.09 -1.85
N ALA A 159 4.36 -27.48 -2.94
CA ALA A 159 3.35 -26.43 -2.89
C ALA A 159 2.02 -26.97 -2.36
N TRP A 160 1.30 -26.13 -1.62
CA TRP A 160 -0.09 -26.40 -1.23
C TRP A 160 -1.06 -25.77 -2.22
N THR A 161 -2.19 -26.44 -2.44
CA THR A 161 -3.26 -25.91 -3.26
C THR A 161 -4.47 -25.63 -2.40
N CYS A 162 -4.99 -24.40 -2.43
CA CYS A 162 -6.24 -24.06 -1.78
C CYS A 162 -7.42 -24.44 -2.68
N PRO A 163 -8.30 -25.36 -2.25
CA PRO A 163 -9.46 -25.76 -3.07
C PRO A 163 -10.49 -24.64 -3.27
N CYS A 164 -10.48 -23.64 -2.39
CA CYS A 164 -11.51 -22.59 -2.38
C CYS A 164 -11.18 -21.37 -3.26
N CYS A 165 -9.88 -21.08 -3.49
CA CYS A 165 -9.44 -19.87 -4.19
C CYS A 165 -8.47 -20.16 -5.34
N ALA A 166 -8.30 -21.45 -5.73
CA ALA A 166 -7.34 -21.90 -6.73
C ALA A 166 -5.88 -21.45 -6.45
N TRP A 167 -5.60 -21.00 -5.22
CA TRP A 167 -4.24 -20.62 -4.81
C TRP A 167 -3.33 -21.85 -4.80
N VAL A 168 -2.21 -21.73 -5.47
CA VAL A 168 -1.13 -22.72 -5.45
C VAL A 168 -0.05 -22.15 -4.56
N GLY A 169 0.12 -22.73 -3.38
CA GLY A 169 1.24 -22.36 -2.49
C GLY A 169 2.56 -22.69 -3.17
N TYR A 170 3.52 -21.82 -3.02
CA TYR A 170 4.86 -22.01 -3.59
C TYR A 170 5.60 -23.13 -2.87
N ALA A 171 6.44 -23.86 -3.62
CA ALA A 171 7.40 -24.78 -3.03
C ALA A 171 8.32 -24.01 -2.07
N MET A 172 8.34 -24.38 -0.78
CA MET A 172 8.89 -23.52 0.26
C MET A 172 9.99 -24.22 1.05
N PRO A 173 11.22 -23.68 1.04
CA PRO A 173 12.28 -24.13 1.95
C PRO A 173 12.00 -23.69 3.40
N PRO A 174 12.58 -24.39 4.41
CA PRO A 174 12.29 -24.13 5.82
C PRO A 174 12.60 -22.70 6.29
N LEU A 175 13.72 -22.14 5.85
CA LEU A 175 14.13 -20.80 6.26
C LEU A 175 13.18 -19.73 5.67
N VAL A 176 12.74 -19.92 4.42
CA VAL A 176 11.73 -19.07 3.80
C VAL A 176 10.40 -19.17 4.55
N ALA A 177 10.00 -20.38 4.98
CA ALA A 177 8.79 -20.56 5.77
C ALA A 177 8.80 -19.74 7.07
N VAL A 178 9.96 -19.61 7.72
CA VAL A 178 10.15 -18.76 8.90
C VAL A 178 10.08 -17.29 8.54
N THR A 179 10.91 -16.87 7.58
CA THR A 179 11.17 -15.44 7.32
C THR A 179 10.02 -14.73 6.63
N HIS A 180 9.21 -15.44 5.83
CA HIS A 180 8.03 -14.91 5.16
C HIS A 180 6.77 -14.97 6.03
N SER A 181 6.81 -15.60 7.20
CA SER A 181 5.65 -15.72 8.09
C SER A 181 5.17 -14.37 8.58
N GLY A 182 3.93 -14.01 8.29
CA GLY A 182 3.28 -12.80 8.81
C GLY A 182 3.12 -12.82 10.33
N LEU A 183 3.29 -13.98 10.99
CA LEU A 183 3.28 -14.09 12.45
C LEU A 183 4.47 -13.35 13.09
N LEU A 184 5.54 -13.02 12.35
CA LEU A 184 6.62 -12.12 12.80
C LEU A 184 6.10 -10.73 13.24
N ARG A 185 4.97 -10.29 12.71
CA ARG A 185 4.33 -9.02 13.07
C ARG A 185 3.69 -9.06 14.46
N LEU A 186 3.51 -10.24 15.04
CA LEU A 186 2.94 -10.45 16.37
C LEU A 186 4.05 -10.73 17.39
N GLU A 187 4.17 -9.89 18.41
CA GLU A 187 5.21 -9.97 19.44
C GLU A 187 5.32 -11.39 20.05
N ARG A 188 4.19 -12.02 20.35
CA ARG A 188 4.14 -13.37 20.96
C ARG A 188 4.74 -14.51 20.11
N PHE A 189 4.88 -14.32 18.79
CA PHE A 189 5.47 -15.31 17.87
C PHE A 189 6.90 -14.95 17.46
N ARG A 190 7.28 -13.68 17.52
CA ARG A 190 8.54 -13.16 17.01
C ARG A 190 9.75 -13.90 17.58
N ASP A 191 9.82 -14.05 18.90
CA ASP A 191 10.93 -14.75 19.55
C ASP A 191 11.03 -16.22 19.13
N GLY A 192 9.90 -16.91 18.97
CA GLY A 192 9.85 -18.29 18.47
C GLY A 192 10.40 -18.41 17.05
N LEU A 193 9.98 -17.51 16.16
CA LEU A 193 10.45 -17.47 14.77
C LEU A 193 11.93 -17.13 14.68
N HIS A 194 12.44 -16.18 15.48
CA HIS A 194 13.88 -15.87 15.55
C HIS A 194 14.70 -17.09 16.03
N ARG A 195 14.24 -17.79 17.08
CA ARG A 195 14.91 -19.01 17.54
C ARG A 195 14.88 -20.10 16.47
N THR A 196 13.77 -20.27 15.77
CA THR A 196 13.61 -21.25 14.70
C THR A 196 14.56 -20.98 13.55
N ALA A 197 14.67 -19.71 13.09
CA ALA A 197 15.64 -19.32 12.06
C ALA A 197 17.08 -19.63 12.49
N ARG A 198 17.45 -19.29 13.72
CA ARG A 198 18.78 -19.60 14.29
C ARG A 198 19.04 -21.10 14.30
N VAL A 199 18.09 -21.90 14.74
CA VAL A 199 18.20 -23.37 14.76
C VAL A 199 18.43 -23.94 13.37
N LEU A 200 17.73 -23.44 12.37
CA LEU A 200 17.91 -23.85 10.97
C LEU A 200 19.31 -23.48 10.46
N LEU A 201 19.74 -22.24 10.68
CA LEU A 201 21.06 -21.76 10.25
C LEU A 201 22.22 -22.49 10.97
N ASP A 202 22.10 -22.68 12.29
CA ASP A 202 23.12 -23.45 13.08
C ASP A 202 23.22 -24.90 12.62
N ALA A 203 22.14 -25.46 12.06
CA ALA A 203 22.10 -26.80 11.48
C ALA A 203 22.50 -26.85 10.00
N GLY A 204 22.96 -25.74 9.41
CA GLY A 204 23.48 -25.68 8.04
C GLY A 204 22.43 -25.39 6.98
N ALA A 205 21.32 -24.73 7.32
CA ALA A 205 20.43 -24.18 6.32
C ALA A 205 21.15 -23.12 5.47
N ASP A 206 21.00 -23.18 4.15
CA ASP A 206 21.52 -22.15 3.25
C ASP A 206 20.79 -20.82 3.52
N PRO A 207 21.50 -19.75 3.92
CA PRO A 207 20.89 -18.44 4.17
C PRO A 207 20.30 -17.82 2.89
N ASN A 208 20.62 -18.32 1.71
CA ASN A 208 20.13 -17.90 0.40
C ASN A 208 18.95 -18.73 -0.11
N GLN A 209 18.29 -19.50 0.76
CA GLN A 209 17.05 -20.18 0.39
C GLN A 209 16.06 -19.19 -0.20
N SER A 210 15.36 -19.62 -1.25
CA SER A 210 14.33 -18.81 -1.92
C SER A 210 13.13 -19.66 -2.34
N THR A 211 11.98 -19.04 -2.44
CA THR A 211 10.80 -19.54 -3.14
C THR A 211 10.64 -18.79 -4.45
N ARG A 212 9.66 -19.18 -5.29
CA ARG A 212 9.39 -18.48 -6.55
C ARG A 212 7.94 -18.01 -6.61
N THR A 213 7.72 -16.85 -7.20
CA THR A 213 6.37 -16.34 -7.51
C THR A 213 5.76 -17.12 -8.69
N ALA A 214 4.49 -16.82 -9.01
CA ALA A 214 3.83 -17.36 -10.20
C ALA A 214 4.54 -16.97 -11.51
N ASP A 215 5.20 -15.81 -11.53
CA ASP A 215 5.98 -15.31 -12.66
C ASP A 215 7.45 -15.80 -12.66
N ASP A 216 7.74 -16.82 -11.84
CA ASP A 216 9.07 -17.45 -11.68
C ASP A 216 10.16 -16.53 -11.09
N GLU A 217 9.78 -15.41 -10.45
CA GLU A 217 10.71 -14.52 -9.77
C GLU A 217 11.11 -15.08 -8.39
N PRO A 218 12.40 -15.08 -8.04
CA PRO A 218 12.87 -15.62 -6.76
C PRO A 218 12.56 -14.64 -5.61
N LEU A 219 12.00 -15.15 -4.53
CA LEU A 219 11.83 -14.44 -3.26
C LEU A 219 12.70 -15.10 -2.19
N SER A 220 13.75 -14.40 -1.76
CA SER A 220 14.74 -14.91 -0.81
C SER A 220 14.23 -14.95 0.63
N ALA A 221 14.89 -15.74 1.48
CA ALA A 221 14.68 -15.66 2.93
C ALA A 221 14.99 -14.26 3.47
N LEU A 222 16.00 -13.58 2.91
CA LEU A 222 16.37 -12.21 3.30
C LEU A 222 15.25 -11.22 2.98
N TYR A 223 14.64 -11.31 1.79
CA TYR A 223 13.46 -10.50 1.46
C TYR A 223 12.30 -10.71 2.46
N GLY A 224 12.06 -11.95 2.88
CA GLY A 224 11.02 -12.25 3.87
C GLY A 224 11.21 -11.50 5.19
N ALA A 225 12.48 -11.38 5.65
CA ALA A 225 12.83 -10.65 6.85
C ALA A 225 12.87 -9.13 6.64
N ALA A 226 13.61 -8.69 5.62
CA ALA A 226 13.96 -7.28 5.38
C ALA A 226 12.82 -6.49 4.70
N GLY A 227 12.24 -7.05 3.63
CA GLY A 227 11.25 -6.36 2.80
C GLY A 227 9.83 -6.63 3.24
N LYS A 228 9.47 -7.90 3.48
CA LYS A 228 8.09 -8.28 3.77
C LYS A 228 7.65 -8.00 5.21
N ASN A 229 8.50 -8.33 6.18
CA ASN A 229 8.17 -8.22 7.61
C ASN A 229 8.90 -7.09 8.34
N HIS A 230 9.87 -6.45 7.72
CA HIS A 230 10.69 -5.37 8.27
C HIS A 230 11.26 -5.70 9.66
N ASP A 231 11.75 -6.95 9.81
CA ASP A 231 12.34 -7.44 11.05
C ASP A 231 13.87 -7.28 11.03
N ALA A 232 14.36 -6.23 11.68
CA ALA A 232 15.77 -5.89 11.70
C ALA A 232 16.65 -6.98 12.37
N ALA A 233 16.15 -7.63 13.42
CA ALA A 233 16.89 -8.67 14.13
C ALA A 233 17.07 -9.92 13.27
N LEU A 234 16.03 -10.33 12.57
CA LEU A 234 16.07 -11.47 11.65
C LEU A 234 16.89 -11.14 10.40
N THR A 235 16.79 -9.91 9.87
CA THR A 235 17.65 -9.44 8.77
C THR A 235 19.12 -9.52 9.15
N ARG A 236 19.51 -9.03 10.35
CA ARG A 236 20.89 -9.13 10.85
C ARG A 236 21.33 -10.58 10.94
N LEU A 237 20.50 -11.45 11.51
CA LEU A 237 20.81 -12.87 11.66
C LEU A 237 21.14 -13.54 10.31
N LEU A 238 20.36 -13.21 9.26
CA LEU A 238 20.57 -13.75 7.91
C LEU A 238 21.85 -13.20 7.26
N LEU A 239 22.08 -11.89 7.36
CA LEU A 239 23.30 -11.27 6.83
C LEU A 239 24.56 -11.80 7.51
N ASP A 240 24.53 -11.98 8.84
CA ASP A 240 25.64 -12.56 9.62
C ASP A 240 25.89 -14.03 9.24
N ALA A 241 24.86 -14.75 8.78
CA ALA A 241 24.97 -16.12 8.25
C ALA A 241 25.40 -16.18 6.78
N GLY A 242 25.60 -15.05 6.11
CA GLY A 242 26.07 -14.96 4.73
C GLY A 242 24.96 -14.88 3.66
N ALA A 243 23.77 -14.41 4.03
CA ALA A 243 22.74 -14.10 3.02
C ALA A 243 23.24 -13.02 2.05
N ASN A 244 22.96 -13.22 0.76
CA ASN A 244 23.33 -12.28 -0.30
C ASN A 244 22.37 -11.06 -0.27
N PRO A 245 22.87 -9.84 0.02
CA PRO A 245 22.02 -8.65 0.05
C PRO A 245 21.56 -8.17 -1.35
N ASN A 246 22.07 -8.79 -2.43
CA ASN A 246 21.75 -8.47 -3.82
C ASN A 246 20.72 -9.46 -4.39
N ASP A 247 19.59 -9.59 -3.71
CA ASP A 247 18.47 -10.47 -4.10
C ASP A 247 17.38 -9.75 -4.92
N ASN A 248 17.61 -8.51 -5.31
CA ASN A 248 16.75 -7.57 -6.05
C ASN A 248 15.55 -7.02 -5.27
N GLU A 249 15.09 -7.68 -4.20
CA GLU A 249 13.85 -7.35 -3.51
C GLU A 249 14.09 -6.70 -2.14
N SER A 250 15.09 -7.18 -1.39
CA SER A 250 15.31 -6.75 0.00
C SER A 250 15.55 -5.25 0.12
N LEU A 251 16.44 -4.67 -0.69
CA LEU A 251 16.77 -3.26 -0.61
C LEU A 251 15.60 -2.38 -1.04
N TYR A 252 14.90 -2.75 -2.12
CA TYR A 252 13.72 -2.05 -2.63
C TYR A 252 12.62 -1.99 -1.56
N HIS A 253 12.17 -3.14 -1.07
CA HIS A 253 11.06 -3.23 -0.12
C HIS A 253 11.42 -2.75 1.30
N SER A 254 12.71 -2.71 1.67
CA SER A 254 13.13 -2.10 2.95
C SER A 254 12.78 -0.62 3.05
N ARG A 255 12.44 0.03 1.91
CA ARG A 255 12.07 1.44 1.83
C ARG A 255 10.56 1.70 1.87
N GLU A 256 9.74 0.68 2.04
CA GLU A 256 8.29 0.84 2.29
C GLU A 256 7.98 1.41 3.68
N THR A 257 8.98 1.47 4.55
CA THR A 257 8.90 2.13 5.86
C THR A 257 9.84 3.33 5.93
N ARG A 258 9.58 4.26 6.84
CA ARG A 258 10.48 5.40 7.09
C ARG A 258 11.72 5.01 7.90
N ASP A 259 11.74 3.83 8.51
CA ASP A 259 12.89 3.32 9.27
C ASP A 259 14.02 2.89 8.33
N LEU A 260 15.16 3.56 8.45
CA LEU A 260 16.36 3.31 7.63
C LEU A 260 17.23 2.17 8.15
N THR A 261 16.89 1.57 9.27
CA THR A 261 17.74 0.57 9.96
C THR A 261 18.08 -0.60 9.04
N ILE A 262 17.08 -1.18 8.38
CA ILE A 262 17.27 -2.34 7.50
C ILE A 262 17.99 -1.94 6.22
N ALA A 263 17.62 -0.81 5.61
CA ALA A 263 18.32 -0.33 4.42
C ALA A 263 19.81 -0.10 4.69
N ARG A 264 20.19 0.48 5.84
CA ARG A 264 21.60 0.62 6.27
C ARG A 264 22.28 -0.76 6.41
N MET A 265 21.63 -1.72 7.07
CA MET A 265 22.18 -3.07 7.22
C MET A 265 22.48 -3.73 5.88
N LEU A 266 21.57 -3.61 4.91
CA LEU A 266 21.71 -4.17 3.57
C LEU A 266 22.86 -3.49 2.80
N LEU A 267 22.90 -2.15 2.82
CA LEU A 267 23.94 -1.36 2.15
C LEU A 267 25.33 -1.61 2.77
N ASP A 268 25.42 -1.66 4.10
CA ASP A 268 26.66 -2.01 4.83
C ASP A 268 27.13 -3.43 4.51
N ALA A 269 26.20 -4.36 4.25
CA ALA A 269 26.49 -5.73 3.83
C ALA A 269 26.85 -5.84 2.33
N GLY A 270 26.84 -4.73 1.58
CA GLY A 270 27.25 -4.68 0.17
C GLY A 270 26.09 -4.78 -0.82
N ALA A 271 24.87 -4.43 -0.44
CA ALA A 271 23.78 -4.25 -1.40
C ALA A 271 24.14 -3.15 -2.41
N VAL A 272 23.90 -3.44 -3.69
CA VAL A 272 24.14 -2.53 -4.81
C VAL A 272 22.84 -1.85 -5.19
N VAL A 273 22.89 -0.53 -5.32
CA VAL A 273 21.71 0.30 -5.67
C VAL A 273 21.38 0.19 -7.15
N GLU A 274 22.42 0.20 -7.99
CA GLU A 274 22.32 0.08 -9.45
C GLU A 274 21.74 -1.30 -9.86
N GLY A 275 20.98 -1.32 -10.93
CA GLY A 275 20.31 -2.54 -11.41
C GLY A 275 19.07 -2.91 -10.59
N THR A 276 18.68 -2.07 -9.62
CA THR A 276 17.46 -2.20 -8.83
C THR A 276 16.59 -0.96 -8.97
N ASN A 277 15.32 -1.04 -8.55
CA ASN A 277 14.45 0.13 -8.49
C ASN A 277 14.55 0.90 -7.14
N ALA A 278 15.51 0.53 -6.27
CA ALA A 278 15.53 1.04 -4.89
C ALA A 278 15.71 2.57 -4.81
N LEU A 279 16.54 3.18 -5.69
CA LEU A 279 16.71 4.63 -5.74
C LEU A 279 15.46 5.34 -6.25
N LEU A 280 14.80 4.80 -7.30
CA LEU A 280 13.56 5.36 -7.81
C LEU A 280 12.44 5.25 -6.77
N HIS A 281 12.31 4.09 -6.13
CA HIS A 281 11.33 3.88 -5.06
C HIS A 281 11.58 4.79 -3.85
N GLN A 282 12.83 5.06 -3.50
CA GLN A 282 13.16 6.07 -2.48
C GLN A 282 12.61 7.45 -2.83
N LEU A 283 12.60 7.79 -4.11
CA LEU A 283 12.07 9.07 -4.62
C LEU A 283 10.53 9.09 -4.73
N ASP A 284 9.83 7.98 -4.50
CA ASP A 284 8.36 7.97 -4.37
C ASP A 284 7.90 8.66 -3.07
N SER A 285 8.77 8.75 -2.07
CA SER A 285 8.53 9.44 -0.81
C SER A 285 9.33 10.75 -0.71
N ASP A 286 8.83 11.71 0.10
CA ASP A 286 9.55 12.95 0.43
C ASP A 286 10.44 12.73 1.66
N ASP A 287 11.48 11.90 1.48
CA ASP A 287 12.42 11.50 2.53
C ASP A 287 13.87 11.78 2.12
N MET A 288 14.37 12.95 2.54
CA MET A 288 15.74 13.38 2.26
C MET A 288 16.80 12.55 2.98
N GLU A 289 16.51 12.02 4.16
CA GLU A 289 17.50 11.18 4.87
C GLU A 289 17.70 9.86 4.15
N GLY A 290 16.62 9.23 3.71
CA GLY A 290 16.67 8.03 2.89
C GLY A 290 17.37 8.27 1.54
N LEU A 291 17.08 9.40 0.87
CA LEU A 291 17.76 9.74 -0.37
C LEU A 291 19.27 9.90 -0.18
N ARG A 292 19.71 10.62 0.86
CA ARG A 292 21.14 10.78 1.16
C ARG A 292 21.81 9.43 1.46
N LEU A 293 21.13 8.55 2.18
CA LEU A 293 21.62 7.20 2.42
C LEU A 293 21.83 6.43 1.11
N MET A 294 20.83 6.41 0.23
CA MET A 294 20.94 5.73 -1.06
C MET A 294 22.05 6.35 -1.93
N LEU A 295 22.12 7.68 -2.04
CA LEU A 295 23.14 8.37 -2.83
C LEU A 295 24.56 8.13 -2.30
N ALA A 296 24.75 7.94 -0.99
CA ALA A 296 26.06 7.63 -0.43
C ALA A 296 26.60 6.28 -0.95
N HIS A 297 25.72 5.32 -1.27
CA HIS A 297 26.05 4.00 -1.79
C HIS A 297 25.88 3.87 -3.32
N THR A 298 25.28 4.85 -3.99
CA THR A 298 25.13 4.87 -5.45
C THR A 298 26.46 5.22 -6.13
N ARG A 299 26.85 4.42 -7.13
CA ARG A 299 28.05 4.63 -7.96
C ARG A 299 27.71 5.41 -9.24
N ASP A 300 26.60 5.05 -9.87
CA ASP A 300 26.06 5.72 -11.05
C ASP A 300 24.61 6.15 -10.80
N VAL A 301 24.43 7.45 -10.57
CA VAL A 301 23.10 8.06 -10.33
C VAL A 301 22.26 8.13 -11.60
N ASN A 302 22.86 7.88 -12.77
CA ASN A 302 22.21 7.88 -14.08
C ASN A 302 21.80 6.48 -14.55
N ASP A 303 21.92 5.46 -13.69
CA ASP A 303 21.50 4.10 -14.03
C ASP A 303 20.02 4.02 -14.38
N THR A 304 19.73 3.42 -15.56
CA THR A 304 18.37 3.19 -16.07
C THR A 304 18.10 1.72 -16.34
N SER A 305 18.92 0.83 -15.81
CA SER A 305 18.90 -0.60 -16.16
C SER A 305 17.61 -1.32 -15.73
N ARG A 306 16.95 -0.86 -14.66
CA ARG A 306 15.66 -1.40 -14.19
C ARG A 306 14.47 -0.46 -14.44
N GLY A 307 14.70 0.82 -14.56
CA GLY A 307 13.70 1.83 -14.88
C GLY A 307 13.90 2.37 -16.30
N ASN A 308 12.89 2.99 -16.84
CA ASN A 308 13.00 3.63 -18.16
C ASN A 308 13.40 5.10 -18.06
N GLU A 309 13.76 5.59 -16.87
CA GLU A 309 14.13 6.97 -16.60
C GLU A 309 15.21 7.06 -15.51
N THR A 310 15.98 8.16 -15.52
CA THR A 310 16.98 8.43 -14.49
C THR A 310 16.33 8.88 -13.17
N ALA A 311 17.05 8.78 -12.06
CA ALA A 311 16.61 9.30 -10.77
C ALA A 311 16.25 10.79 -10.81
N LEU A 312 16.96 11.58 -11.61
CA LEU A 312 16.65 13.01 -11.83
C LEU A 312 15.27 13.20 -12.48
N LEU A 313 15.00 12.51 -13.59
CA LEU A 313 13.70 12.60 -14.29
C LEU A 313 12.56 12.11 -13.39
N HIS A 314 12.78 11.01 -12.68
CA HIS A 314 11.80 10.47 -11.72
C HIS A 314 11.50 11.46 -10.59
N SER A 315 12.52 12.10 -10.01
CA SER A 315 12.35 13.12 -8.96
C SER A 315 11.52 14.32 -9.41
N LEU A 316 11.72 14.76 -10.67
CA LEU A 316 10.95 15.84 -11.28
C LEU A 316 9.48 15.43 -11.48
N ARG A 317 9.24 14.23 -12.01
CA ARG A 317 7.89 13.68 -12.21
C ARG A 317 7.13 13.50 -10.88
N ARG A 318 7.83 13.06 -9.83
CA ARG A 318 7.29 12.95 -8.47
C ARG A 318 7.21 14.30 -7.73
N ARG A 319 7.59 15.40 -8.39
CA ARG A 319 7.63 16.75 -7.83
C ARG A 319 8.38 16.81 -6.50
N ARG A 320 9.53 16.14 -6.43
CA ARG A 320 10.38 16.23 -5.25
C ARG A 320 10.89 17.65 -5.05
N SER A 321 11.22 17.99 -3.81
CA SER A 321 11.69 19.33 -3.46
C SER A 321 12.98 19.69 -4.22
N ALA A 322 13.27 20.99 -4.30
CA ALA A 322 14.51 21.49 -4.88
C ALA A 322 15.77 20.90 -4.19
N GLU A 323 15.66 20.50 -2.92
CA GLU A 323 16.75 19.86 -2.19
C GLU A 323 17.05 18.46 -2.73
N HIS A 324 16.02 17.67 -3.10
CA HIS A 324 16.19 16.36 -3.75
C HIS A 324 16.89 16.51 -5.10
N VAL A 325 16.44 17.46 -5.92
CA VAL A 325 17.04 17.74 -7.23
C VAL A 325 18.50 18.16 -7.08
N ARG A 326 18.81 19.04 -6.11
CA ARG A 326 20.18 19.45 -5.81
C ARG A 326 21.06 18.26 -5.43
N ALA A 327 20.58 17.40 -4.51
CA ALA A 327 21.34 16.22 -4.07
C ALA A 327 21.67 15.26 -5.23
N LEU A 328 20.74 15.10 -6.18
CA LEU A 328 20.97 14.30 -7.39
C LEU A 328 22.00 14.95 -8.31
N LEU A 329 21.89 16.26 -8.57
CA LEU A 329 22.85 17.01 -9.39
C LEU A 329 24.25 17.01 -8.76
N ASP A 330 24.35 17.21 -7.44
CA ASP A 330 25.62 17.15 -6.69
C ASP A 330 26.27 15.76 -6.76
N LYS A 331 25.44 14.70 -6.88
CA LYS A 331 25.90 13.31 -7.08
C LYS A 331 26.33 13.02 -8.53
N GLY A 332 26.10 13.96 -9.47
CA GLY A 332 26.46 13.84 -10.87
C GLY A 332 25.32 13.35 -11.78
N ALA A 333 24.08 13.59 -11.40
CA ALA A 333 22.96 13.37 -12.31
C ALA A 333 23.10 14.26 -13.55
N ASP A 334 22.86 13.66 -14.73
CA ASP A 334 22.96 14.39 -16.01
C ASP A 334 21.83 15.41 -16.14
N PRO A 335 22.11 16.71 -16.09
CA PRO A 335 21.09 17.76 -16.26
C PRO A 335 20.45 17.77 -17.64
N HIS A 336 21.08 17.14 -18.65
CA HIS A 336 20.58 17.03 -20.02
C HIS A 336 19.77 15.73 -20.25
N ALA A 337 19.52 14.93 -19.21
CA ALA A 337 18.73 13.73 -19.33
C ALA A 337 17.37 14.01 -19.98
N CYS A 338 16.93 13.10 -20.84
CA CYS A 338 15.65 13.18 -21.54
C CYS A 338 14.81 11.93 -21.28
N THR A 339 13.51 12.11 -21.25
CA THR A 339 12.53 11.03 -21.28
C THR A 339 12.55 10.31 -22.63
N LYS A 340 11.88 9.16 -22.74
CA LYS A 340 11.83 8.37 -24.00
C LYS A 340 11.23 9.13 -25.18
N ASP A 341 10.32 10.06 -24.92
CA ASP A 341 9.70 10.94 -25.93
C ASP A 341 10.53 12.20 -26.24
N GLY A 342 11.72 12.33 -25.63
CA GLY A 342 12.65 13.44 -25.87
C GLY A 342 12.35 14.71 -25.08
N THR A 343 11.52 14.64 -24.04
CA THR A 343 11.31 15.77 -23.12
C THR A 343 12.53 15.89 -22.21
N SER A 344 13.24 17.01 -22.26
CA SER A 344 14.41 17.25 -21.40
C SER A 344 14.04 17.43 -19.93
N ALA A 345 14.97 17.17 -19.01
CA ALA A 345 14.79 17.45 -17.59
C ALA A 345 14.35 18.89 -17.33
N TYR A 346 14.89 19.86 -18.09
CA TYR A 346 14.52 21.27 -17.97
C TYR A 346 13.04 21.51 -18.34
N ARG A 347 12.58 20.99 -19.49
CA ARG A 347 11.17 21.09 -19.89
C ARG A 347 10.26 20.34 -18.92
N LEU A 348 10.66 19.16 -18.48
CA LEU A 348 9.91 18.36 -17.52
C LEU A 348 9.72 19.12 -16.19
N ALA A 349 10.77 19.77 -15.68
CA ALA A 349 10.65 20.60 -14.48
C ALA A 349 9.63 21.73 -14.65
N LEU A 350 9.61 22.38 -15.82
CA LEU A 350 8.64 23.43 -16.14
C LEU A 350 7.21 22.89 -16.28
N GLN A 351 7.03 21.73 -16.93
CA GLN A 351 5.73 21.07 -17.10
C GLN A 351 5.11 20.61 -15.77
N PHE A 352 5.92 20.36 -14.74
CA PHE A 352 5.45 20.08 -13.39
C PHE A 352 5.41 21.31 -12.46
N GLY A 353 5.71 22.50 -12.97
CA GLY A 353 5.70 23.76 -12.21
C GLY A 353 6.83 23.90 -11.19
N LEU A 354 7.94 23.16 -11.37
CA LEU A 354 9.08 23.11 -10.46
C LEU A 354 10.10 24.21 -10.81
N THR A 355 9.76 25.47 -10.54
CA THR A 355 10.54 26.63 -10.96
C THR A 355 11.96 26.66 -10.38
N GLU A 356 12.16 26.24 -9.13
CA GLU A 356 13.48 26.17 -8.50
C GLU A 356 14.35 25.08 -9.15
N ALA A 357 13.77 23.89 -9.42
CA ALA A 357 14.46 22.82 -10.13
C ALA A 357 14.85 23.25 -11.56
N ALA A 358 13.93 23.90 -12.28
CA ALA A 358 14.23 24.46 -13.60
C ALA A 358 15.36 25.48 -13.55
N ALA A 359 15.42 26.36 -12.53
CA ALA A 359 16.51 27.29 -12.33
C ALA A 359 17.85 26.58 -12.06
N MET A 360 17.87 25.50 -11.28
CA MET A 360 19.08 24.71 -11.06
C MET A 360 19.57 24.03 -12.34
N LEU A 361 18.66 23.44 -13.11
CA LEU A 361 18.97 22.82 -14.40
C LEU A 361 19.50 23.85 -15.40
N SER A 362 18.90 25.05 -15.43
CA SER A 362 19.41 26.17 -16.22
C SER A 362 20.84 26.57 -15.81
N ALA A 363 21.10 26.67 -14.50
CA ALA A 363 22.45 26.98 -13.99
C ALA A 363 23.46 25.86 -14.30
N ALA A 364 23.01 24.62 -14.43
CA ALA A 364 23.82 23.49 -14.88
C ALA A 364 23.99 23.42 -16.42
N GLY A 365 23.50 24.42 -17.17
CA GLY A 365 23.64 24.51 -18.61
C GLY A 365 22.58 23.81 -19.45
N ALA A 366 21.53 23.27 -18.82
CA ALA A 366 20.47 22.50 -19.50
C ALA A 366 19.31 23.39 -20.03
N ALA A 367 19.37 24.70 -19.87
CA ALA A 367 18.36 25.60 -20.41
C ALA A 367 18.28 25.51 -21.94
N GLU A 368 17.06 25.51 -22.47
CA GLU A 368 16.79 25.46 -23.89
C GLU A 368 15.73 26.49 -24.31
N VAL A 369 15.65 26.79 -25.62
CA VAL A 369 14.61 27.68 -26.15
C VAL A 369 13.26 26.91 -26.13
N LEU A 370 12.30 27.45 -25.39
CA LEU A 370 10.97 26.87 -25.28
C LEU A 370 10.08 27.26 -26.46
N SER A 371 9.36 26.31 -27.00
CA SER A 371 8.25 26.56 -27.92
C SER A 371 7.13 27.33 -27.20
N LEU A 372 6.24 27.97 -27.99
CA LEU A 372 5.05 28.62 -27.43
C LEU A 372 4.19 27.65 -26.63
N GLU A 373 4.12 26.41 -27.11
CA GLU A 373 3.41 25.30 -26.45
C GLU A 373 4.04 24.95 -25.09
N ASP A 374 5.37 24.83 -25.01
CA ASP A 374 6.07 24.54 -23.75
C ASP A 374 5.90 25.67 -22.72
N GLN A 375 5.89 26.93 -23.20
CA GLN A 375 5.62 28.09 -22.34
C GLN A 375 4.19 28.07 -21.80
N PHE A 376 3.20 27.72 -22.64
CA PHE A 376 1.81 27.56 -22.25
C PHE A 376 1.64 26.46 -21.19
N LEU A 377 2.25 25.28 -21.42
CA LEU A 377 2.23 24.17 -20.48
C LEU A 377 2.87 24.56 -19.14
N ALA A 378 3.99 25.28 -19.18
CA ALA A 378 4.66 25.76 -17.98
C ALA A 378 3.78 26.74 -17.17
N ALA A 379 3.08 27.68 -17.86
CA ALA A 379 2.14 28.59 -17.20
C ALA A 379 0.97 27.83 -16.53
N CYS A 380 0.38 26.86 -17.23
CA CYS A 380 -0.65 25.99 -16.68
C CYS A 380 -0.15 25.26 -15.41
N ALA A 381 1.03 24.65 -15.48
CA ALA A 381 1.60 23.85 -14.40
C ALA A 381 1.95 24.67 -13.14
N ARG A 382 2.27 25.95 -13.31
CA ARG A 382 2.46 26.90 -12.18
C ARG A 382 1.13 27.36 -11.58
N GLY A 383 0.00 27.04 -12.21
CA GLY A 383 -1.31 27.57 -11.82
C GLY A 383 -1.49 29.05 -12.19
N ASP A 384 -0.68 29.58 -13.12
CA ASP A 384 -0.79 30.96 -13.61
C ASP A 384 -1.85 31.06 -14.72
N GLY A 385 -3.10 31.13 -14.29
CA GLY A 385 -4.23 31.23 -15.22
C GLY A 385 -4.27 32.53 -16.03
N ALA A 386 -3.59 33.61 -15.61
CA ALA A 386 -3.52 34.85 -16.34
C ALA A 386 -2.56 34.73 -17.54
N GLU A 387 -1.36 34.25 -17.28
CA GLU A 387 -0.36 34.00 -18.31
C GLU A 387 -0.85 32.91 -19.30
N ALA A 388 -1.43 31.82 -18.80
CA ALA A 388 -1.96 30.73 -19.64
C ALA A 388 -3.10 31.21 -20.57
N ARG A 389 -3.99 32.09 -20.11
CA ARG A 389 -5.01 32.74 -20.95
C ARG A 389 -4.41 33.61 -22.03
N GLY A 390 -3.33 34.36 -21.74
CA GLY A 390 -2.63 35.15 -22.72
C GLY A 390 -2.09 34.32 -23.90
N PHE A 391 -1.57 33.12 -23.64
CA PHE A 391 -1.17 32.19 -24.70
C PHE A 391 -2.37 31.67 -25.49
N LEU A 392 -3.49 31.37 -24.84
CA LEU A 392 -4.71 30.90 -25.51
C LEU A 392 -5.33 31.99 -26.39
N GLU A 393 -5.29 33.26 -25.95
CA GLU A 393 -5.70 34.42 -26.77
C GLU A 393 -4.82 34.61 -27.99
N ALA A 394 -3.50 34.45 -27.82
CA ALA A 394 -2.54 34.54 -28.92
C ALA A 394 -2.67 33.37 -29.92
N GLN A 395 -3.02 32.18 -29.44
CA GLN A 395 -3.19 30.97 -30.25
C GLN A 395 -4.44 30.15 -29.76
N PRO A 396 -5.65 30.51 -30.21
CA PRO A 396 -6.90 29.87 -29.73
C PRO A 396 -7.00 28.36 -29.95
N GLY A 397 -6.16 27.81 -30.82
CA GLY A 397 -6.10 26.36 -31.09
C GLY A 397 -5.05 25.61 -30.31
N ILE A 398 -4.30 26.24 -29.39
CA ILE A 398 -3.12 25.65 -28.75
C ILE A 398 -3.45 24.30 -28.04
N ILE A 399 -4.54 24.22 -27.29
CA ILE A 399 -4.95 22.98 -26.61
C ILE A 399 -5.31 21.88 -27.62
N ARG A 400 -6.00 22.24 -28.72
CA ARG A 400 -6.39 21.26 -29.76
C ARG A 400 -5.19 20.74 -30.56
N GLY A 401 -4.09 21.50 -30.57
CA GLY A 401 -2.84 21.12 -31.23
C GLY A 401 -1.94 20.24 -30.38
N LEU A 402 -2.22 20.07 -29.07
CA LEU A 402 -1.44 19.23 -28.18
C LEU A 402 -1.53 17.76 -28.60
N SER A 403 -0.41 17.06 -28.53
CA SER A 403 -0.40 15.59 -28.67
C SER A 403 -1.11 14.92 -27.49
N ASP A 404 -1.59 13.67 -27.70
CA ASP A 404 -2.22 12.87 -26.65
C ASP A 404 -1.31 12.77 -25.40
N HIS A 405 -0.01 12.60 -25.59
CA HIS A 405 0.95 12.56 -24.49
C HIS A 405 0.98 13.88 -23.69
N LYS A 406 0.94 15.04 -24.34
CA LYS A 406 0.90 16.35 -23.66
C LYS A 406 -0.45 16.59 -22.97
N LEU A 407 -1.55 16.07 -23.53
CA LEU A 407 -2.85 16.12 -22.88
C LEU A 407 -2.87 15.32 -21.56
N GLN A 408 -2.08 14.26 -21.45
CA GLN A 408 -1.93 13.46 -20.22
C GLN A 408 -1.32 14.23 -19.05
N LEU A 409 -0.80 15.43 -19.27
CA LEU A 409 -0.32 16.29 -18.19
C LEU A 409 -1.41 16.62 -17.16
N LEU A 410 -2.69 16.67 -17.56
CA LEU A 410 -3.81 16.91 -16.63
C LEU A 410 -3.90 15.83 -15.54
N PRO A 411 -4.07 14.53 -15.85
CA PRO A 411 -4.07 13.49 -14.83
C PRO A 411 -2.72 13.34 -14.12
N GLU A 412 -1.59 13.60 -14.74
CA GLU A 412 -0.27 13.57 -14.10
C GLU A 412 -0.13 14.65 -13.02
N LEU A 413 -0.60 15.88 -13.29
CA LEU A 413 -0.62 16.95 -12.29
C LEU A 413 -1.62 16.68 -11.17
N ALA A 414 -2.74 16.03 -11.46
CA ALA A 414 -3.69 15.56 -10.44
C ALA A 414 -3.04 14.49 -9.54
N ALA A 415 -2.34 13.51 -10.13
CA ALA A 415 -1.58 12.50 -9.39
C ALA A 415 -0.51 13.13 -8.50
N ALA A 416 0.15 14.17 -9.00
CA ALA A 416 1.17 14.94 -8.30
C ALA A 416 0.60 15.95 -7.28
N ARG A 417 -0.71 15.91 -6.98
CA ARG A 417 -1.43 16.80 -6.04
C ARG A 417 -1.30 18.30 -6.40
N ASN A 418 -1.12 18.63 -7.68
CA ASN A 418 -1.12 20.02 -8.16
C ASN A 418 -2.52 20.50 -8.57
N GLY A 419 -3.42 20.59 -7.59
CA GLY A 419 -4.80 20.99 -7.83
C GLY A 419 -4.96 22.40 -8.44
N ALA A 420 -4.02 23.31 -8.19
CA ALA A 420 -4.04 24.66 -8.78
C ALA A 420 -3.86 24.60 -10.31
N ALA A 421 -2.89 23.83 -10.78
CA ALA A 421 -2.66 23.62 -12.21
C ALA A 421 -3.86 22.93 -12.89
N VAL A 422 -4.39 21.86 -12.26
CA VAL A 422 -5.56 21.13 -12.78
C VAL A 422 -6.76 22.05 -12.95
N ARG A 423 -7.03 22.94 -11.98
CA ARG A 423 -8.14 23.91 -12.06
C ARG A 423 -7.95 24.86 -13.24
N VAL A 424 -6.76 25.45 -13.39
CA VAL A 424 -6.43 26.33 -14.52
C VAL A 424 -6.63 25.61 -15.86
N MET A 425 -6.13 24.38 -15.99
CA MET A 425 -6.23 23.62 -17.24
C MET A 425 -7.70 23.32 -17.60
N VAL A 426 -8.50 22.89 -16.63
CA VAL A 426 -9.93 22.59 -16.83
C VAL A 426 -10.70 23.87 -17.20
N GLU A 427 -10.47 24.99 -16.52
CA GLU A 427 -11.09 26.29 -16.82
C GLU A 427 -10.71 26.82 -18.22
N LEU A 428 -9.55 26.46 -18.75
CA LEU A 428 -9.10 26.78 -20.10
C LEU A 428 -9.66 25.86 -21.19
N GLY A 429 -10.44 24.83 -20.81
CA GLY A 429 -11.10 23.91 -21.74
C GLY A 429 -10.26 22.69 -22.10
N TRP A 430 -9.41 22.23 -21.19
CA TRP A 430 -8.70 20.96 -21.34
C TRP A 430 -9.67 19.78 -21.39
N PRO A 431 -9.42 18.71 -22.19
CA PRO A 431 -10.26 17.53 -22.20
C PRO A 431 -10.25 16.85 -20.83
N ILE A 432 -11.34 16.99 -20.06
CA ILE A 432 -11.39 16.62 -18.63
C ILE A 432 -11.24 15.10 -18.39
N ALA A 433 -11.74 14.27 -19.32
CA ALA A 433 -11.75 12.82 -19.23
C ALA A 433 -10.48 12.16 -19.81
N VAL A 434 -9.44 12.96 -20.17
CA VAL A 434 -8.17 12.41 -20.64
C VAL A 434 -7.54 11.51 -19.57
N ARG A 435 -7.02 10.36 -20.01
CA ARG A 435 -6.38 9.38 -19.13
C ARG A 435 -4.86 9.35 -19.37
N GLY A 436 -4.11 9.00 -18.33
CA GLY A 436 -2.67 8.88 -18.41
C GLY A 436 -2.03 8.42 -17.11
N GLY A 437 -0.70 8.53 -17.05
CA GLY A 437 0.08 8.05 -15.93
C GLY A 437 0.24 6.53 -15.88
N GLY A 438 0.85 6.01 -14.80
CA GLY A 438 1.25 4.62 -14.68
C GLY A 438 0.10 3.59 -14.71
N TRP A 439 -1.11 4.01 -14.41
CA TRP A 439 -2.31 3.14 -14.38
C TRP A 439 -3.46 3.64 -15.27
N ASP A 440 -3.12 4.48 -16.26
CA ASP A 440 -4.03 4.97 -17.29
C ASP A 440 -5.36 5.49 -16.71
N ALA A 441 -5.28 6.48 -15.83
CA ALA A 441 -6.39 7.03 -15.07
C ALA A 441 -6.67 8.49 -15.42
N SER A 442 -7.93 8.94 -15.22
CA SER A 442 -8.31 10.34 -15.39
C SER A 442 -7.90 11.21 -14.19
N ALA A 443 -7.97 12.54 -14.35
CA ALA A 443 -7.74 13.47 -13.25
C ALA A 443 -8.71 13.23 -12.07
N LEU A 444 -9.96 12.85 -12.34
CA LEU A 444 -10.92 12.51 -11.30
C LEU A 444 -10.53 11.24 -10.53
N ASN A 445 -10.10 10.18 -11.23
CA ASN A 445 -9.56 8.98 -10.60
C ASN A 445 -8.35 9.32 -9.70
N GLN A 446 -7.42 10.17 -10.18
CA GLN A 446 -6.26 10.59 -9.40
C GLN A 446 -6.64 11.43 -8.17
N ALA A 447 -7.60 12.34 -8.29
CA ALA A 447 -8.09 13.15 -7.17
C ALA A 447 -8.72 12.27 -6.08
N VAL A 448 -9.55 11.29 -6.46
CA VAL A 448 -10.17 10.34 -5.55
C VAL A 448 -9.14 9.41 -4.93
N PHE A 449 -8.17 8.91 -5.70
CA PHE A 449 -7.08 8.09 -5.18
C PHE A 449 -6.28 8.82 -4.11
N ASN A 450 -6.02 10.10 -4.32
CA ASN A 450 -5.32 10.97 -3.38
C ASN A 450 -6.16 11.46 -2.19
N GLY A 451 -7.48 11.18 -2.16
CA GLY A 451 -8.39 11.72 -1.15
C GLY A 451 -8.50 13.25 -1.21
N ASP A 452 -8.33 13.87 -2.41
CA ASP A 452 -8.48 15.31 -2.62
C ASP A 452 -9.94 15.66 -2.90
N ALA A 453 -10.75 15.74 -1.84
CA ALA A 453 -12.17 16.03 -1.92
C ALA A 453 -12.48 17.39 -2.58
N PRO A 454 -11.74 18.49 -2.31
CA PRO A 454 -11.94 19.77 -3.02
C PRO A 454 -11.69 19.69 -4.53
N LEU A 455 -10.67 18.93 -4.97
CA LEU A 455 -10.41 18.74 -6.39
C LEU A 455 -11.42 17.78 -7.02
N THR A 456 -11.81 16.71 -6.32
CA THR A 456 -12.86 15.77 -6.74
C THR A 456 -14.17 16.52 -7.04
N ARG A 457 -14.64 17.36 -6.12
CA ARG A 457 -15.83 18.18 -6.30
C ARG A 457 -15.71 19.12 -7.50
N PHE A 458 -14.60 19.84 -7.60
CA PHE A 458 -14.35 20.76 -8.71
C PHE A 458 -14.41 20.05 -10.08
N LEU A 459 -13.77 18.90 -10.21
CA LEU A 459 -13.77 18.14 -11.47
C LEU A 459 -15.18 17.66 -11.85
N LEU A 460 -15.95 17.17 -10.88
CA LEU A 460 -17.34 16.77 -11.09
C LEU A 460 -18.23 17.95 -11.51
N GLU A 461 -18.09 19.12 -10.88
CA GLU A 461 -18.79 20.36 -11.24
C GLU A 461 -18.46 20.83 -12.67
N HIS A 462 -17.28 20.44 -13.21
CA HIS A 462 -16.82 20.80 -14.57
C HIS A 462 -17.02 19.67 -15.58
N GLY A 463 -17.82 18.64 -15.25
CA GLY A 463 -18.27 17.63 -16.20
C GLY A 463 -17.45 16.33 -16.21
N ALA A 464 -16.55 16.11 -15.26
CA ALA A 464 -15.98 14.79 -15.03
C ALA A 464 -17.06 13.82 -14.54
N SER A 465 -16.91 12.53 -14.87
CA SER A 465 -17.90 11.51 -14.55
C SER A 465 -17.33 10.42 -13.62
N TRP A 466 -18.11 9.99 -12.65
CA TRP A 466 -17.78 8.84 -11.82
C TRP A 466 -17.59 7.53 -12.63
N THR A 467 -18.11 7.51 -13.89
CA THR A 467 -17.96 6.37 -14.81
C THR A 467 -16.62 6.31 -15.54
N GLU A 468 -15.73 7.30 -15.36
CA GLU A 468 -14.43 7.33 -16.04
C GLU A 468 -13.59 6.10 -15.67
N PRO A 469 -13.20 5.28 -16.68
CA PRO A 469 -12.46 4.06 -16.44
C PRO A 469 -10.98 4.33 -16.17
N HIS A 470 -10.29 3.30 -15.65
CA HIS A 470 -8.84 3.26 -15.52
C HIS A 470 -8.27 1.90 -15.99
N GLY A 471 -6.95 1.80 -16.11
CA GLY A 471 -6.26 0.67 -16.71
C GLY A 471 -6.43 -0.69 -16.02
N PHE A 472 -6.89 -0.70 -14.77
CA PHE A 472 -7.21 -1.95 -14.04
C PHE A 472 -8.62 -2.48 -14.33
N GLY A 473 -9.36 -1.89 -15.28
CA GLY A 473 -10.67 -2.40 -15.71
C GLY A 473 -11.85 -1.98 -14.84
N ASP A 474 -11.66 -1.01 -13.94
CA ASP A 474 -12.69 -0.42 -13.09
C ASP A 474 -12.83 1.09 -13.37
N ASN A 475 -13.55 1.82 -12.54
CA ASN A 475 -13.84 3.25 -12.68
C ASN A 475 -13.58 4.01 -11.36
N VAL A 476 -13.98 5.27 -11.28
CA VAL A 476 -13.78 6.14 -10.10
C VAL A 476 -14.36 5.54 -8.82
N HIS A 477 -15.45 4.79 -8.91
CA HIS A 477 -16.05 4.08 -7.77
C HIS A 477 -15.10 3.00 -7.22
N GLY A 478 -14.51 2.18 -8.09
CA GLY A 478 -13.49 1.20 -7.69
C GLY A 478 -12.23 1.86 -7.11
N THR A 479 -11.84 3.01 -7.67
CA THR A 479 -10.76 3.83 -7.11
C THR A 479 -11.07 4.27 -5.66
N LEU A 480 -12.29 4.74 -5.38
CA LEU A 480 -12.72 5.12 -4.03
C LEU A 480 -12.68 3.91 -3.09
N SER A 481 -13.19 2.76 -3.53
CA SER A 481 -13.17 1.51 -2.78
C SER A 481 -11.74 1.12 -2.38
N PHE A 482 -10.84 1.07 -3.34
CA PHE A 482 -9.44 0.71 -3.10
C PHE A 482 -8.74 1.74 -2.19
N ALA A 483 -8.82 3.03 -2.53
CA ALA A 483 -8.08 4.09 -1.84
C ALA A 483 -8.52 4.23 -0.39
N SER A 484 -9.83 4.23 -0.11
CA SER A 484 -10.35 4.39 1.27
C SER A 484 -9.88 3.31 2.25
N ARG A 485 -9.48 2.12 1.76
CA ARG A 485 -9.03 1.00 2.60
C ARG A 485 -7.51 0.88 2.72
N ASN A 486 -6.77 1.35 1.72
CA ASN A 486 -5.35 1.06 1.58
C ASN A 486 -4.44 2.24 1.96
N HIS A 487 -5.01 3.40 2.28
CA HIS A 487 -4.26 4.55 2.77
C HIS A 487 -4.31 4.67 4.29
N GLU A 488 -3.29 5.29 4.87
CA GLU A 488 -3.23 5.56 6.31
C GLU A 488 -4.23 6.65 6.71
N ALA A 489 -4.76 6.57 7.93
CA ALA A 489 -5.69 7.58 8.44
C ALA A 489 -5.02 8.97 8.49
N GLY A 490 -5.68 9.97 7.87
CA GLY A 490 -5.20 11.35 7.84
C GLY A 490 -4.43 11.76 6.59
N GLU A 491 -4.19 10.85 5.64
CA GLU A 491 -3.51 11.18 4.38
C GLU A 491 -4.42 11.77 3.31
N GLY A 492 -5.76 11.60 3.43
CA GLY A 492 -6.75 12.15 2.49
C GLY A 492 -8.15 12.21 3.08
N ASP A 493 -9.06 12.93 2.39
CA ASP A 493 -10.48 13.05 2.73
C ASP A 493 -11.34 12.20 1.77
N TRP A 494 -11.33 10.87 1.97
CA TRP A 494 -12.15 9.96 1.17
C TRP A 494 -13.65 10.05 1.51
N VAL A 495 -13.99 10.50 2.72
CA VAL A 495 -15.36 10.81 3.12
C VAL A 495 -15.91 11.96 2.26
N GLY A 496 -15.15 13.04 2.13
CA GLY A 496 -15.49 14.16 1.26
C GLY A 496 -15.52 13.79 -0.23
N CYS A 497 -14.62 12.91 -0.69
CA CYS A 497 -14.66 12.36 -2.05
C CYS A 497 -15.94 11.55 -2.29
N ALA A 498 -16.31 10.66 -1.37
CA ALA A 498 -17.55 9.88 -1.44
C ALA A 498 -18.78 10.78 -1.51
N GLN A 499 -18.86 11.79 -0.63
CA GLN A 499 -19.96 12.77 -0.64
C GLN A 499 -20.04 13.53 -1.98
N ALA A 500 -18.89 13.98 -2.52
CA ALA A 500 -18.88 14.65 -3.81
C ALA A 500 -19.38 13.75 -4.95
N LEU A 501 -19.00 12.48 -4.96
CA LEU A 501 -19.48 11.51 -5.95
C LEU A 501 -21.00 11.25 -5.81
N VAL A 502 -21.51 11.13 -4.59
CA VAL A 502 -22.94 10.97 -4.31
C VAL A 502 -23.74 12.19 -4.77
N ASP A 503 -23.26 13.39 -4.47
CA ASP A 503 -23.88 14.66 -4.87
C ASP A 503 -23.96 14.79 -6.41
N HIS A 504 -23.06 14.11 -7.15
CA HIS A 504 -22.98 14.11 -8.62
C HIS A 504 -23.46 12.79 -9.25
N GLY A 505 -24.35 12.07 -8.59
CA GLY A 505 -25.14 11.00 -9.21
C GLY A 505 -24.52 9.60 -9.16
N LEU A 506 -23.57 9.33 -8.27
CA LEU A 506 -23.12 7.97 -8.01
C LEU A 506 -24.32 7.10 -7.58
N PRO A 507 -24.62 5.96 -8.29
CA PRO A 507 -25.80 5.14 -8.02
C PRO A 507 -25.58 4.22 -6.81
N VAL A 508 -25.78 4.77 -5.60
CA VAL A 508 -25.50 4.10 -4.33
C VAL A 508 -26.28 2.80 -4.10
N GLU A 509 -27.36 2.55 -4.83
CA GLU A 509 -28.19 1.35 -4.73
C GLU A 509 -27.51 0.10 -5.29
N GLN A 510 -26.56 0.27 -6.22
CA GLN A 510 -25.93 -0.81 -7.01
C GLN A 510 -24.47 -1.04 -6.63
N LEU A 511 -23.97 -0.40 -5.57
CA LEU A 511 -22.56 -0.46 -5.22
C LEU A 511 -22.22 -1.77 -4.50
N ASP A 512 -21.38 -2.58 -5.15
CA ASP A 512 -20.71 -3.77 -4.60
C ASP A 512 -19.22 -3.43 -4.38
N GLY A 513 -18.94 -2.56 -3.40
CA GLY A 513 -17.57 -2.19 -3.05
C GLY A 513 -17.29 -2.47 -1.59
N ASP A 514 -16.04 -2.79 -1.30
CA ASP A 514 -15.53 -2.87 0.05
C ASP A 514 -14.81 -1.53 0.35
N TYR A 515 -15.28 -0.78 1.33
CA TYR A 515 -14.84 0.57 1.66
C TYR A 515 -14.32 0.66 3.09
N SER A 516 -13.65 1.76 3.44
CA SER A 516 -13.48 2.08 4.86
C SER A 516 -14.86 2.27 5.54
N ASP A 517 -14.90 2.07 6.85
CA ASP A 517 -16.16 2.16 7.60
C ASP A 517 -16.81 3.54 7.45
N GLU A 518 -16.01 4.62 7.43
CA GLU A 518 -16.47 6.00 7.30
C GLU A 518 -17.06 6.29 5.91
N VAL A 519 -16.44 5.79 4.85
CA VAL A 519 -16.93 5.92 3.47
C VAL A 519 -18.21 5.10 3.27
N ALA A 520 -18.22 3.86 3.79
CA ALA A 520 -19.41 3.00 3.76
C ALA A 520 -20.61 3.66 4.45
N ASP A 521 -20.39 4.42 5.53
CA ASP A 521 -21.43 5.16 6.24
C ASP A 521 -22.02 6.31 5.40
N VAL A 522 -21.20 7.01 4.62
CA VAL A 522 -21.68 8.05 3.68
C VAL A 522 -22.57 7.42 2.62
N LEU A 523 -22.10 6.35 1.97
CA LEU A 523 -22.84 5.69 0.90
C LEU A 523 -24.16 5.08 1.41
N ARG A 524 -24.18 4.54 2.63
CA ARG A 524 -25.38 4.00 3.26
C ARG A 524 -26.39 5.09 3.57
N ARG A 525 -25.97 6.22 4.15
CA ARG A 525 -26.85 7.38 4.41
C ARG A 525 -27.48 7.90 3.13
N ALA A 526 -26.68 8.06 2.08
CA ALA A 526 -27.17 8.49 0.78
C ALA A 526 -28.19 7.49 0.16
N ARG A 527 -28.06 6.19 0.43
CA ARG A 527 -29.04 5.17 0.03
C ARG A 527 -30.36 5.33 0.81
N GLU A 528 -30.29 5.56 2.13
CA GLU A 528 -31.45 5.75 2.99
C GLU A 528 -32.23 7.02 2.66
N GLU A 529 -31.58 8.10 2.22
CA GLU A 529 -32.21 9.37 1.84
C GLU A 529 -32.92 9.32 0.47
N ARG A 530 -32.61 8.32 -0.38
CA ARG A 530 -33.21 8.15 -1.71
C ARG A 530 -34.39 7.17 -1.72
N VAL A 531 -34.64 6.44 -0.61
CA VAL A 531 -35.78 5.55 -0.38
C VAL A 531 -36.91 6.32 0.31
#